data_1a8123026d52a862249a51290358747a
#
_entry.id   1a8123026d52a862249a51290358747a
#
_cell.length_a   1.000
_cell.length_b   1.000
_cell.length_c   1.000
_cell.angle_alpha   90.00
_cell.angle_beta   90.00
_cell.angle_gamma   90.00
#
_symmetry.space_group_name_H-M   'P 1'
#
loop_
_entity.id
_entity.type
_entity.pdbx_description
1 polymer ?
#
loop_
_entity_poly.entity_id
_entity_poly.type
_entity_poly.pdbx_seq_one_letter_code
_entity_poly.pdbx_strand_id
1 'polypeptide(L)'
;MTHPHLPVQGFFSPAPSTPSLPVYPILLAGGSGTRLWPVSRELYPKQLVRFIGSDSLIQSTIKRLSPVLDSSKVKIVCGREHSLEISRHMKSIGVNANGNVIDEPCGRNTAPAILLALFDILRNESDAILCIFPADHVIQDVNSFHGKLESAIRLAAANYIVTFGIQPGYPETGYGYIEGQTPISEGALSISRFVEKPDLQTARHYVEAGNYFWNSGMFAFKASVIAEEFKIFQPDLYHRIKNLAATSGALMLEDYKLLPNISIDVAVMEQTLKGAVLPSDFGWSDIGSWKSLYDFLPKDENQNVLHGDILCNNTHNCFVMGHERLIAANHLNNVVIVETPDSIFVSDIENSRDVKSIVTTLKEKGRWEYQQHTTASKPWGSLTSLETKDHYRVSRMIVYPGSTVTVKTEPSEFKTIVIVSGLASAIVAPGSPPILFKAGQSLHLAPSDQVVIENDNNAPLVLIQIMNYE
;
A
#
# COMPACT_ATOMS: atom_id res chain seq x y z
N MET A 1 53.59 62.10 0.82
CA MET A 1 52.37 62.18 0.01
C MET A 1 51.78 60.75 -0.06
N THR A 2 50.82 60.50 0.76
CA THR A 2 50.18 59.14 0.89
C THR A 2 48.85 59.24 0.15
N HIS A 3 48.67 58.34 -0.86
CA HIS A 3 47.41 58.18 -1.56
C HIS A 3 46.50 57.16 -0.76
N PRO A 4 45.24 57.48 -0.55
CA PRO A 4 44.30 56.52 0.09
C PRO A 4 43.71 55.51 -0.92
N HIS A 5 43.80 54.22 -0.59
CA HIS A 5 43.08 53.14 -1.30
C HIS A 5 41.58 53.20 -0.93
N LEU A 6 40.72 53.33 -1.95
CA LEU A 6 39.26 53.11 -1.84
C LEU A 6 38.96 51.61 -1.94
N PRO A 7 38.09 51.03 -1.11
CA PRO A 7 37.63 49.68 -1.26
C PRO A 7 36.54 49.59 -2.34
N VAL A 8 36.77 48.76 -3.33
CA VAL A 8 35.75 48.36 -4.32
C VAL A 8 34.74 47.40 -3.64
N GLN A 9 33.57 47.91 -3.31
CA GLN A 9 32.44 47.10 -2.91
C GLN A 9 31.88 46.43 -4.16
N GLY A 10 32.19 45.15 -4.34
CA GLY A 10 31.52 44.26 -5.28
C GLY A 10 30.10 43.93 -4.78
N PHE A 11 29.08 44.52 -5.41
CA PHE A 11 27.70 44.13 -5.25
C PHE A 11 27.52 42.75 -5.93
N PHE A 12 27.59 41.68 -5.16
CA PHE A 12 27.01 40.41 -5.59
C PHE A 12 25.50 40.52 -5.43
N SER A 13 24.80 40.81 -6.52
CA SER A 13 23.36 40.53 -6.59
C SER A 13 23.15 39.00 -6.47
N PRO A 14 22.33 38.51 -5.55
CA PRO A 14 21.96 37.10 -5.57
C PRO A 14 21.26 36.84 -6.90
N ALA A 15 21.70 35.78 -7.61
CA ALA A 15 21.01 35.31 -8.80
C ALA A 15 19.54 35.09 -8.45
N PRO A 16 18.58 35.41 -9.34
CA PRO A 16 17.17 35.15 -9.07
C PRO A 16 17.01 33.65 -8.78
N SER A 17 16.51 33.32 -7.59
CA SER A 17 16.17 31.97 -7.23
C SER A 17 15.15 31.49 -8.26
N THR A 18 15.54 30.56 -9.14
CA THR A 18 14.60 29.85 -9.98
C THR A 18 13.53 29.27 -9.05
N PRO A 19 12.23 29.50 -9.28
CA PRO A 19 11.19 28.94 -8.43
C PRO A 19 11.40 27.43 -8.34
N SER A 20 11.55 26.92 -7.13
CA SER A 20 11.71 25.49 -6.90
C SER A 20 10.46 24.78 -7.39
N LEU A 21 10.61 23.79 -8.28
CA LEU A 21 9.49 22.98 -8.76
C LEU A 21 8.74 22.35 -7.58
N PRO A 22 7.42 22.29 -7.61
CA PRO A 22 6.66 21.56 -6.60
C PRO A 22 7.04 20.07 -6.61
N VAL A 23 7.10 19.47 -5.43
CA VAL A 23 7.44 18.03 -5.26
C VAL A 23 6.19 17.29 -4.80
N TYR A 24 5.88 16.20 -5.49
CA TYR A 24 4.72 15.34 -5.22
C TYR A 24 5.16 13.93 -4.87
N PRO A 25 4.88 13.44 -3.65
CA PRO A 25 5.00 12.01 -3.35
C PRO A 25 3.84 11.24 -3.97
N ILE A 26 4.17 10.14 -4.68
CA ILE A 26 3.21 9.25 -5.32
C ILE A 26 3.41 7.85 -4.76
N LEU A 27 2.39 7.30 -4.12
CA LEU A 27 2.41 5.94 -3.61
C LEU A 27 1.69 5.00 -4.59
N LEU A 28 2.37 3.93 -4.96
CA LEU A 28 1.78 2.85 -5.77
C LEU A 28 1.26 1.76 -4.85
N ALA A 29 -0.06 1.57 -4.82
CA ALA A 29 -0.78 0.68 -3.92
C ALA A 29 -1.62 -0.37 -4.68
N GLY A 30 -1.14 -0.84 -5.85
CA GLY A 30 -1.89 -1.70 -6.77
C GLY A 30 -1.74 -3.21 -6.57
N GLY A 31 -0.84 -3.69 -5.72
CA GLY A 31 -0.57 -5.11 -5.51
C GLY A 31 -1.55 -5.79 -4.54
N SER A 32 -1.96 -7.02 -4.78
CA SER A 32 -2.79 -7.82 -3.84
C SER A 32 -2.03 -8.37 -2.64
N GLY A 33 -0.70 -8.49 -2.73
CA GLY A 33 0.18 -8.92 -1.63
C GLY A 33 -0.12 -10.29 -1.04
N THR A 34 -0.74 -11.22 -1.78
CA THR A 34 -1.23 -12.54 -1.31
C THR A 34 -0.14 -13.49 -0.78
N ARG A 35 1.15 -13.14 -0.94
CA ARG A 35 2.28 -13.91 -0.38
C ARG A 35 2.37 -13.85 1.15
N LEU A 36 1.60 -12.98 1.79
CA LEU A 36 1.49 -12.90 3.25
C LEU A 36 0.09 -13.35 3.73
N TRP A 37 -0.55 -14.23 2.95
CA TRP A 37 -1.74 -14.93 3.44
C TRP A 37 -1.39 -15.71 4.72
N PRO A 38 -2.25 -15.74 5.75
CA PRO A 38 -3.65 -15.31 5.78
C PRO A 38 -3.91 -13.87 6.20
N VAL A 39 -2.90 -13.07 6.50
CA VAL A 39 -3.08 -11.69 6.95
C VAL A 39 -3.39 -10.75 5.79
N SER A 40 -2.72 -10.92 4.64
CA SER A 40 -3.11 -10.23 3.41
C SER A 40 -4.15 -11.04 2.64
N ARG A 41 -5.10 -10.34 2.05
CA ARG A 41 -6.19 -10.91 1.23
C ARG A 41 -6.32 -10.10 -0.05
N GLU A 42 -7.04 -10.63 -1.03
CA GLU A 42 -7.26 -9.92 -2.29
C GLU A 42 -7.92 -8.54 -2.09
N LEU A 43 -8.96 -8.46 -1.23
CA LEU A 43 -9.65 -7.21 -0.88
C LEU A 43 -9.05 -6.48 0.36
N TYR A 44 -8.05 -7.06 0.99
CA TYR A 44 -7.29 -6.43 2.08
C TYR A 44 -5.80 -6.67 1.85
N PRO A 45 -5.20 -5.97 0.87
CA PRO A 45 -3.86 -6.23 0.43
C PRO A 45 -2.81 -5.80 1.46
N LYS A 46 -1.58 -6.25 1.26
CA LYS A 46 -0.42 -6.12 2.16
C LYS A 46 -0.21 -4.69 2.68
N GLN A 47 -0.37 -3.67 1.85
CA GLN A 47 -0.17 -2.27 2.24
C GLN A 47 -1.14 -1.77 3.32
N LEU A 48 -2.26 -2.44 3.53
CA LEU A 48 -3.24 -2.13 4.59
C LEU A 48 -2.95 -2.86 5.90
N VAL A 49 -2.05 -3.84 5.89
CA VAL A 49 -1.74 -4.67 7.06
C VAL A 49 -0.80 -3.94 8.01
N ARG A 50 -0.98 -4.20 9.31
CA ARG A 50 -0.15 -3.71 10.41
C ARG A 50 0.80 -4.82 10.85
N PHE A 51 1.99 -4.86 10.28
CA PHE A 51 3.03 -5.83 10.67
C PHE A 51 3.95 -5.30 11.76
N ILE A 52 4.10 -3.98 11.82
CA ILE A 52 5.07 -3.31 12.68
C ILE A 52 4.39 -2.15 13.39
N GLY A 53 4.18 -2.28 14.68
CA GLY A 53 3.51 -1.25 15.49
C GLY A 53 2.02 -1.09 15.15
N SER A 54 1.49 0.12 15.35
CA SER A 54 0.06 0.43 15.21
C SER A 54 -0.36 0.87 13.81
N ASP A 55 0.60 1.26 12.97
CA ASP A 55 0.34 1.78 11.63
C ASP A 55 0.35 0.66 10.58
N SER A 56 -0.50 0.77 9.57
CA SER A 56 -0.38 -0.04 8.36
C SER A 56 0.83 0.38 7.53
N LEU A 57 1.28 -0.48 6.59
CA LEU A 57 2.44 -0.16 5.76
C LEU A 57 2.26 1.13 4.97
N ILE A 58 1.06 1.39 4.41
CA ILE A 58 0.78 2.64 3.70
C ILE A 58 0.83 3.85 4.63
N GLN A 59 0.33 3.75 5.87
CA GLN A 59 0.41 4.81 6.88
C GLN A 59 1.86 5.10 7.26
N SER A 60 2.64 4.05 7.53
CA SER A 60 4.07 4.15 7.82
C SER A 60 4.84 4.78 6.64
N THR A 61 4.46 4.43 5.39
CA THR A 61 5.05 5.02 4.19
C THR A 61 4.74 6.51 4.09
N ILE A 62 3.49 6.95 4.32
CA ILE A 62 3.13 8.37 4.31
C ILE A 62 3.87 9.14 5.41
N LYS A 63 3.85 8.63 6.64
CA LYS A 63 4.47 9.30 7.80
C LYS A 63 5.98 9.49 7.64
N ARG A 64 6.70 8.50 7.11
CA ARG A 64 8.16 8.58 6.93
C ARG A 64 8.61 9.57 5.86
N LEU A 65 7.72 10.06 5.00
CA LEU A 65 8.07 11.09 4.00
C LEU A 65 8.29 12.47 4.64
N SER A 66 7.64 12.74 5.77
CA SER A 66 7.84 13.98 6.52
C SER A 66 9.17 13.94 7.30
N PRO A 67 9.91 15.06 7.43
CA PRO A 67 9.56 16.42 6.98
C PRO A 67 10.00 16.75 5.54
N VAL A 68 10.67 15.87 4.82
CA VAL A 68 11.25 16.16 3.50
C VAL A 68 10.17 16.43 2.46
N LEU A 69 9.06 15.68 2.51
CA LEU A 69 7.93 15.85 1.61
C LEU A 69 6.65 16.23 2.38
N ASP A 70 5.85 17.06 1.77
CA ASP A 70 4.55 17.45 2.30
C ASP A 70 3.52 16.34 2.09
N SER A 71 3.09 15.71 3.19
CA SER A 71 2.10 14.63 3.16
C SER A 71 0.71 15.08 2.68
N SER A 72 0.41 16.39 2.66
CA SER A 72 -0.84 16.92 2.10
C SER A 72 -0.90 16.80 0.57
N LYS A 73 0.27 16.72 -0.09
CA LYS A 73 0.43 16.57 -1.54
C LYS A 73 0.54 15.13 -2.00
N VAL A 74 0.44 14.16 -1.07
CA VAL A 74 0.57 12.74 -1.43
C VAL A 74 -0.53 12.32 -2.40
N LYS A 75 -0.16 11.66 -3.49
CA LYS A 75 -1.08 10.98 -4.41
C LYS A 75 -0.94 9.48 -4.23
N ILE A 76 -2.05 8.76 -4.21
CA ILE A 76 -2.04 7.28 -4.09
C ILE A 76 -2.77 6.70 -5.29
N VAL A 77 -2.08 5.86 -6.05
CA VAL A 77 -2.68 5.11 -7.15
C VAL A 77 -2.97 3.70 -6.67
N CYS A 78 -4.23 3.27 -6.76
CA CYS A 78 -4.67 1.96 -6.25
C CYS A 78 -5.82 1.38 -7.06
N GLY A 79 -6.07 0.06 -6.92
CA GLY A 79 -7.28 -0.56 -7.44
C GLY A 79 -8.54 0.04 -6.80
N ARG A 80 -9.58 0.22 -7.61
CA ARG A 80 -10.86 0.82 -7.18
C ARG A 80 -11.46 0.11 -5.96
N GLU A 81 -11.29 -1.19 -5.87
CA GLU A 81 -11.75 -2.02 -4.75
C GLU A 81 -11.07 -1.68 -3.42
N HIS A 82 -9.88 -1.07 -3.44
CA HIS A 82 -9.10 -0.72 -2.26
C HIS A 82 -9.23 0.75 -1.85
N SER A 83 -9.77 1.61 -2.70
CA SER A 83 -9.75 3.07 -2.51
C SER A 83 -10.47 3.54 -1.24
N LEU A 84 -11.55 2.85 -0.85
CA LEU A 84 -12.28 3.13 0.38
C LEU A 84 -11.42 2.90 1.63
N GLU A 85 -10.73 1.75 1.70
CA GLU A 85 -9.86 1.41 2.84
C GLU A 85 -8.64 2.32 2.90
N ILE A 86 -8.00 2.57 1.75
CA ILE A 86 -6.88 3.51 1.66
C ILE A 86 -7.29 4.89 2.15
N SER A 87 -8.45 5.39 1.71
CA SER A 87 -8.98 6.68 2.16
C SER A 87 -9.19 6.74 3.68
N ARG A 88 -9.63 5.65 4.31
CA ARG A 88 -9.76 5.54 5.77
C ARG A 88 -8.42 5.56 6.48
N HIS A 89 -7.46 4.80 5.96
CA HIS A 89 -6.10 4.78 6.49
C HIS A 89 -5.44 6.16 6.43
N MET A 90 -5.61 6.90 5.32
CA MET A 90 -5.17 8.29 5.20
C MET A 90 -5.85 9.19 6.24
N LYS A 91 -7.19 9.15 6.32
CA LYS A 91 -7.97 9.98 7.25
C LYS A 91 -7.58 9.75 8.70
N SER A 92 -7.31 8.50 9.10
CA SER A 92 -6.95 8.16 10.48
C SER A 92 -5.60 8.72 10.94
N ILE A 93 -4.74 9.12 10.01
CA ILE A 93 -3.46 9.83 10.26
C ILE A 93 -3.53 11.32 9.89
N GLY A 94 -4.74 11.87 9.68
CA GLY A 94 -4.95 13.29 9.40
C GLY A 94 -4.65 13.73 7.96
N VAL A 95 -4.47 12.79 7.03
CA VAL A 95 -4.21 13.09 5.62
C VAL A 95 -5.50 13.06 4.82
N ASN A 96 -5.76 14.11 4.04
CA ASN A 96 -6.94 14.20 3.20
C ASN A 96 -6.87 13.25 2.00
N ALA A 97 -7.88 12.40 1.83
CA ALA A 97 -7.98 11.48 0.70
C ALA A 97 -8.65 12.10 -0.54
N ASN A 98 -9.48 13.14 -0.36
CA ASN A 98 -10.24 13.75 -1.46
C ASN A 98 -9.31 14.39 -2.49
N GLY A 99 -9.39 13.94 -3.76
CA GLY A 99 -8.52 14.38 -4.84
C GLY A 99 -7.07 13.85 -4.76
N ASN A 100 -6.77 13.00 -3.75
CA ASN A 100 -5.45 12.42 -3.56
C ASN A 100 -5.39 10.91 -3.82
N VAL A 101 -6.54 10.24 -3.90
CA VAL A 101 -6.64 8.83 -4.30
C VAL A 101 -7.08 8.75 -5.76
N ILE A 102 -6.31 8.02 -6.56
CA ILE A 102 -6.52 7.82 -8.01
C ILE A 102 -6.87 6.35 -8.21
N ASP A 103 -8.09 6.09 -8.69
CA ASP A 103 -8.64 4.75 -8.84
C ASP A 103 -8.28 4.14 -10.20
N GLU A 104 -7.57 3.02 -10.20
CA GLU A 104 -7.45 2.16 -11.38
C GLU A 104 -8.61 1.16 -11.43
N PRO A 105 -9.29 1.00 -12.58
CA PRO A 105 -10.36 0.01 -12.72
C PRO A 105 -9.86 -1.45 -12.62
N CYS A 106 -8.59 -1.69 -12.98
CA CYS A 106 -7.89 -2.97 -12.83
C CYS A 106 -6.37 -2.72 -12.85
N GLY A 107 -5.59 -3.61 -12.25
CA GLY A 107 -4.13 -3.50 -12.27
C GLY A 107 -3.53 -3.66 -13.67
N ARG A 108 -2.63 -2.73 -14.06
CA ARG A 108 -1.87 -2.73 -15.31
C ARG A 108 -0.38 -2.47 -15.08
N ASN A 109 0.13 -2.84 -13.90
CA ASN A 109 1.50 -2.62 -13.47
C ASN A 109 1.84 -1.13 -13.27
N THR A 110 3.12 -0.79 -13.05
CA THR A 110 3.51 0.53 -12.54
C THR A 110 3.55 1.64 -13.59
N ALA A 111 3.81 1.35 -14.87
CA ALA A 111 3.89 2.40 -15.90
C ALA A 111 2.55 3.12 -16.13
N PRO A 112 1.40 2.45 -16.31
CA PRO A 112 0.10 3.11 -16.40
C PRO A 112 -0.26 3.90 -15.15
N ALA A 113 0.00 3.36 -13.96
CA ALA A 113 -0.26 4.00 -12.68
C ALA A 113 0.52 5.33 -12.52
N ILE A 114 1.81 5.33 -12.88
CA ILE A 114 2.65 6.53 -12.88
C ILE A 114 2.14 7.58 -13.86
N LEU A 115 1.74 7.17 -15.07
CA LEU A 115 1.19 8.09 -16.06
C LEU A 115 -0.15 8.70 -15.62
N LEU A 116 -1.02 7.95 -14.91
CA LEU A 116 -2.24 8.52 -14.35
C LEU A 116 -1.93 9.62 -13.33
N ALA A 117 -1.00 9.35 -12.40
CA ALA A 117 -0.59 10.35 -11.42
C ALA A 117 0.10 11.55 -12.06
N LEU A 118 0.94 11.32 -13.08
CA LEU A 118 1.58 12.37 -13.87
C LEU A 118 0.53 13.32 -14.47
N PHE A 119 -0.46 12.79 -15.18
CA PHE A 119 -1.47 13.64 -15.83
C PHE A 119 -2.43 14.29 -14.83
N ASP A 120 -2.70 13.66 -13.68
CA ASP A 120 -3.48 14.29 -12.61
C ASP A 120 -2.76 15.54 -12.07
N ILE A 121 -1.45 15.45 -11.82
CA ILE A 121 -0.63 16.57 -11.34
C ILE A 121 -0.51 17.65 -12.43
N LEU A 122 -0.25 17.30 -13.68
CA LEU A 122 -0.09 18.23 -14.79
C LEU A 122 -1.39 18.95 -15.21
N ARG A 123 -2.54 18.62 -14.61
CA ARG A 123 -3.76 19.46 -14.75
C ARG A 123 -3.61 20.81 -14.09
N ASN A 124 -2.83 20.88 -13.00
CA ASN A 124 -2.70 22.08 -12.17
C ASN A 124 -1.28 22.65 -12.16
N GLU A 125 -0.29 21.87 -12.58
CA GLU A 125 1.12 22.24 -12.59
C GLU A 125 1.67 22.24 -14.02
N SER A 126 2.55 23.19 -14.32
CA SER A 126 3.25 23.22 -15.60
C SER A 126 4.40 22.20 -15.66
N ASP A 127 5.06 21.94 -14.53
CA ASP A 127 6.05 20.88 -14.30
C ASP A 127 6.16 20.62 -12.79
N ALA A 128 6.66 19.44 -12.41
CA ALA A 128 6.82 19.04 -11.02
C ALA A 128 7.93 17.99 -10.88
N ILE A 129 8.42 17.77 -9.65
CA ILE A 129 9.22 16.60 -9.31
C ILE A 129 8.28 15.53 -8.72
N LEU A 130 8.29 14.35 -9.28
CA LEU A 130 7.52 13.22 -8.84
C LEU A 130 8.43 12.25 -8.09
N CYS A 131 8.09 11.92 -6.85
CA CYS A 131 8.78 10.93 -6.04
C CYS A 131 7.88 9.71 -5.88
N ILE A 132 8.23 8.60 -6.49
CA ILE A 132 7.42 7.37 -6.56
C ILE A 132 7.86 6.41 -5.47
N PHE A 133 6.91 5.88 -4.71
CA PHE A 133 7.16 4.94 -3.63
C PHE A 133 6.17 3.77 -3.70
N PRO A 134 6.62 2.51 -3.60
CA PRO A 134 5.73 1.40 -3.26
C PRO A 134 5.10 1.65 -1.87
N ALA A 135 3.80 1.40 -1.76
CA ALA A 135 3.04 1.68 -0.54
C ALA A 135 3.28 0.64 0.59
N ASP A 136 4.02 -0.43 0.30
CA ASP A 136 4.12 -1.65 1.11
C ASP A 136 5.56 -2.04 1.47
N HIS A 137 6.54 -1.16 1.23
CA HIS A 137 7.93 -1.37 1.63
C HIS A 137 8.23 -0.76 3.00
N VAL A 138 9.23 -1.32 3.68
CA VAL A 138 9.70 -0.84 4.99
C VAL A 138 11.12 -0.29 4.90
N ILE A 139 11.43 0.63 5.81
CA ILE A 139 12.72 1.29 5.95
C ILE A 139 13.01 1.40 7.44
N GLN A 140 14.20 0.98 7.88
CA GLN A 140 14.60 1.03 9.29
C GLN A 140 15.19 2.39 9.67
N ASP A 141 16.13 2.90 8.88
CA ASP A 141 16.78 4.21 9.11
C ASP A 141 16.11 5.29 8.27
N VAL A 142 15.10 5.94 8.85
CA VAL A 142 14.35 7.03 8.22
C VAL A 142 15.23 8.27 8.02
N ASN A 143 16.22 8.54 8.87
CA ASN A 143 17.09 9.70 8.73
C ASN A 143 18.04 9.54 7.53
N SER A 144 18.65 8.36 7.38
CA SER A 144 19.44 8.04 6.19
C SER A 144 18.61 8.11 4.91
N PHE A 145 17.37 7.61 4.95
CA PHE A 145 16.42 7.72 3.84
C PHE A 145 16.12 9.18 3.47
N HIS A 146 15.89 10.07 4.45
CA HIS A 146 15.64 11.49 4.19
C HIS A 146 16.80 12.15 3.44
N GLY A 147 18.04 11.93 3.87
CA GLY A 147 19.22 12.46 3.18
C GLY A 147 19.34 11.98 1.73
N LYS A 148 19.05 10.69 1.48
CA LYS A 148 19.01 10.13 0.13
C LYS A 148 17.85 10.68 -0.70
N LEU A 149 16.69 10.90 -0.09
CA LEU A 149 15.53 11.49 -0.77
C LEU A 149 15.80 12.93 -1.23
N GLU A 150 16.42 13.76 -0.40
CA GLU A 150 16.84 15.10 -0.78
C GLU A 150 17.82 15.09 -1.97
N SER A 151 18.82 14.18 -1.94
CA SER A 151 19.76 14.01 -3.06
C SER A 151 19.04 13.57 -4.34
N ALA A 152 18.08 12.64 -4.24
CA ALA A 152 17.28 12.19 -5.38
C ALA A 152 16.43 13.35 -5.98
N ILE A 153 15.87 14.24 -5.14
CA ILE A 153 15.12 15.42 -5.60
C ILE A 153 16.04 16.39 -6.36
N ARG A 154 17.25 16.63 -5.87
CA ARG A 154 18.24 17.49 -6.57
C ARG A 154 18.67 16.91 -7.92
N LEU A 155 18.91 15.61 -7.98
CA LEU A 155 19.24 14.92 -9.24
C LEU A 155 18.05 14.93 -10.22
N ALA A 156 16.83 14.71 -9.73
CA ALA A 156 15.62 14.81 -10.55
C ALA A 156 15.46 16.23 -11.14
N ALA A 157 15.70 17.27 -10.34
CA ALA A 157 15.72 18.66 -10.82
C ALA A 157 16.79 18.91 -11.91
N ALA A 158 17.87 18.15 -11.88
CA ALA A 158 18.92 18.16 -12.91
C ALA A 158 18.61 17.26 -14.13
N ASN A 159 17.37 16.78 -14.30
CA ASN A 159 16.84 15.96 -15.38
C ASN A 159 17.29 14.48 -15.39
N TYR A 160 17.76 13.96 -14.28
CA TYR A 160 17.96 12.51 -14.14
C TYR A 160 16.66 11.80 -13.76
N ILE A 161 16.55 10.54 -14.15
CA ILE A 161 15.57 9.58 -13.63
C ILE A 161 16.29 8.75 -12.57
N VAL A 162 16.03 9.05 -11.31
CA VAL A 162 16.76 8.50 -10.18
C VAL A 162 16.04 7.30 -9.60
N THR A 163 16.77 6.23 -9.29
CA THR A 163 16.29 5.13 -8.45
C THR A 163 17.23 4.90 -7.27
N PHE A 164 16.69 4.37 -6.15
CA PHE A 164 17.45 4.02 -4.97
C PHE A 164 17.94 2.58 -5.10
N GLY A 165 19.24 2.42 -5.20
CA GLY A 165 19.88 1.13 -5.33
C GLY A 165 20.32 0.57 -3.98
N ILE A 166 19.82 -0.60 -3.61
CA ILE A 166 20.14 -1.27 -2.35
C ILE A 166 21.31 -2.24 -2.57
N GLN A 167 22.31 -2.20 -1.68
CA GLN A 167 23.45 -3.12 -1.77
C GLN A 167 22.97 -4.57 -1.58
N PRO A 168 23.20 -5.47 -2.55
CA PRO A 168 22.79 -6.86 -2.42
C PRO A 168 23.56 -7.59 -1.32
N GLY A 169 22.84 -8.22 -0.39
CA GLY A 169 23.43 -9.10 0.63
C GLY A 169 23.44 -10.58 0.23
N TYR A 170 22.66 -10.97 -0.78
CA TYR A 170 22.51 -12.34 -1.28
C TYR A 170 21.91 -12.32 -2.71
N PRO A 171 21.98 -13.43 -3.47
CA PRO A 171 21.50 -13.49 -4.84
C PRO A 171 19.98 -13.69 -4.92
N GLU A 172 19.20 -12.60 -4.71
CA GLU A 172 17.73 -12.61 -4.81
C GLU A 172 17.28 -12.59 -6.27
N THR A 173 16.46 -13.56 -6.68
CA THR A 173 15.94 -13.66 -8.04
C THR A 173 14.59 -12.95 -8.22
N GLY A 174 14.00 -12.49 -7.15
CA GLY A 174 12.73 -11.76 -7.15
C GLY A 174 12.87 -10.26 -7.40
N TYR A 175 14.10 -9.72 -7.42
CA TYR A 175 14.37 -8.29 -7.59
C TYR A 175 15.00 -7.97 -8.93
N GLY A 176 14.84 -6.71 -9.37
CA GLY A 176 15.63 -6.14 -10.44
C GLY A 176 17.04 -5.78 -9.95
N TYR A 177 18.04 -5.84 -10.83
CA TYR A 177 19.42 -5.46 -10.58
C TYR A 177 19.83 -4.30 -11.48
N ILE A 178 20.57 -3.35 -10.90
CA ILE A 178 21.01 -2.11 -11.56
C ILE A 178 22.52 -2.06 -11.51
N GLU A 179 23.17 -2.00 -12.66
CA GLU A 179 24.62 -1.80 -12.75
C GLU A 179 24.94 -0.31 -12.71
N GLY A 180 25.61 0.13 -11.64
CA GLY A 180 26.15 1.47 -11.51
C GLY A 180 27.52 1.57 -12.17
N GLN A 181 27.77 2.61 -12.98
CA GLN A 181 28.99 2.75 -13.74
C GLN A 181 29.80 4.00 -13.36
N THR A 182 29.43 5.15 -13.85
CA THR A 182 30.21 6.38 -13.70
C THR A 182 29.65 7.23 -12.58
N PRO A 183 30.48 7.70 -11.63
CA PRO A 183 30.04 8.66 -10.62
C PRO A 183 29.52 9.95 -11.26
N ILE A 184 28.37 10.42 -10.73
CA ILE A 184 27.76 11.70 -11.02
C ILE A 184 27.62 12.52 -9.72
N SER A 185 26.91 13.64 -9.73
CA SER A 185 26.69 14.43 -8.51
C SER A 185 25.90 13.66 -7.42
N GLU A 186 25.87 14.19 -6.22
CA GLU A 186 25.10 13.67 -5.06
C GLU A 186 25.47 12.24 -4.63
N GLY A 187 26.59 11.70 -5.04
CA GLY A 187 27.00 10.32 -4.77
C GLY A 187 26.25 9.26 -5.56
N ALA A 188 25.56 9.65 -6.62
CA ALA A 188 24.88 8.73 -7.53
C ALA A 188 25.85 8.25 -8.63
N LEU A 189 25.46 7.14 -9.29
CA LEU A 189 26.13 6.56 -10.44
C LEU A 189 25.22 6.58 -11.66
N SER A 190 25.77 6.76 -12.86
CA SER A 190 25.01 6.52 -14.09
C SER A 190 24.66 5.03 -14.19
N ILE A 191 23.47 4.72 -14.71
CA ILE A 191 23.03 3.34 -14.95
C ILE A 191 23.57 2.89 -16.29
N SER A 192 24.33 1.78 -16.32
CA SER A 192 24.76 1.13 -17.54
C SER A 192 23.82 0.02 -17.97
N ARG A 193 23.21 -0.66 -17.01
CA ARG A 193 22.32 -1.78 -17.26
C ARG A 193 21.25 -1.88 -16.18
N PHE A 194 20.05 -2.23 -16.60
CA PHE A 194 18.94 -2.60 -15.73
C PHE A 194 18.45 -3.98 -16.14
N VAL A 195 18.32 -4.93 -15.19
CA VAL A 195 17.91 -6.31 -15.47
C VAL A 195 16.86 -6.72 -14.46
N GLU A 196 15.64 -6.99 -14.94
CA GLU A 196 14.52 -7.41 -14.10
C GLU A 196 14.56 -8.93 -13.87
N LYS A 197 14.58 -9.34 -12.61
CA LYS A 197 14.47 -10.73 -12.14
C LYS A 197 15.35 -11.74 -12.87
N PRO A 198 16.69 -11.64 -12.71
CA PRO A 198 17.64 -12.56 -13.33
C PRO A 198 17.50 -13.99 -12.76
N ASP A 199 18.04 -14.97 -13.46
CA ASP A 199 18.23 -16.32 -12.92
C ASP A 199 19.26 -16.32 -11.76
N LEU A 200 19.28 -17.42 -10.99
CA LEU A 200 20.14 -17.53 -9.81
C LEU A 200 21.64 -17.42 -10.12
N GLN A 201 22.09 -17.94 -11.26
CA GLN A 201 23.52 -17.89 -11.66
C GLN A 201 23.91 -16.45 -11.98
N THR A 202 23.09 -15.74 -12.72
CA THR A 202 23.27 -14.33 -13.05
C THR A 202 23.22 -13.46 -11.79
N ALA A 203 22.27 -13.71 -10.88
CA ALA A 203 22.17 -12.99 -9.61
C ALA A 203 23.41 -13.17 -8.73
N ARG A 204 24.00 -14.38 -8.66
CA ARG A 204 25.27 -14.63 -7.96
C ARG A 204 26.42 -13.81 -8.55
N HIS A 205 26.54 -13.82 -9.88
CA HIS A 205 27.55 -13.02 -10.57
C HIS A 205 27.43 -11.52 -10.25
N TYR A 206 26.19 -10.98 -10.19
CA TYR A 206 25.97 -9.58 -9.87
C TYR A 206 26.35 -9.22 -8.43
N VAL A 207 26.08 -10.10 -7.46
CA VAL A 207 26.50 -9.91 -6.07
C VAL A 207 28.03 -9.93 -5.95
N GLU A 208 28.71 -10.85 -6.65
CA GLU A 208 30.17 -10.98 -6.65
C GLU A 208 30.87 -9.79 -7.34
N ALA A 209 30.25 -9.21 -8.37
CA ALA A 209 30.80 -8.07 -9.11
C ALA A 209 30.89 -6.78 -8.28
N GLY A 210 29.97 -6.61 -7.29
CA GLY A 210 30.01 -5.52 -6.30
C GLY A 210 29.54 -4.15 -6.79
N ASN A 211 29.28 -3.98 -8.10
CA ASN A 211 28.78 -2.74 -8.73
C ASN A 211 27.30 -2.82 -9.12
N TYR A 212 26.61 -3.89 -8.72
CA TYR A 212 25.18 -4.07 -8.91
C TYR A 212 24.42 -3.76 -7.62
N PHE A 213 23.24 -3.16 -7.78
CA PHE A 213 22.33 -2.81 -6.70
C PHE A 213 20.97 -3.42 -6.97
N TRP A 214 20.23 -3.82 -5.92
CA TRP A 214 18.82 -4.16 -6.07
C TRP A 214 18.00 -2.91 -6.35
N ASN A 215 17.07 -3.02 -7.28
CA ASN A 215 16.06 -1.99 -7.51
C ASN A 215 15.04 -1.96 -6.37
N SER A 216 15.00 -0.85 -5.65
CA SER A 216 14.01 -0.66 -4.57
C SER A 216 12.59 -0.38 -5.07
N GLY A 217 12.41 -0.14 -6.37
CA GLY A 217 11.13 0.30 -6.93
C GLY A 217 10.74 1.74 -6.55
N MET A 218 11.63 2.49 -5.89
CA MET A 218 11.45 3.90 -5.59
C MET A 218 12.17 4.75 -6.63
N PHE A 219 11.50 5.82 -7.10
CA PHE A 219 12.05 6.70 -8.15
C PHE A 219 11.83 8.17 -7.81
N ALA A 220 12.68 9.04 -8.37
CA ALA A 220 12.46 10.48 -8.41
C ALA A 220 12.82 11.01 -9.80
N PHE A 221 11.94 11.81 -10.38
CA PHE A 221 12.14 12.39 -11.71
C PHE A 221 11.27 13.61 -11.91
N LYS A 222 11.64 14.45 -12.87
CA LYS A 222 10.84 15.58 -13.31
C LYS A 222 9.68 15.11 -14.20
N ALA A 223 8.49 15.66 -14.03
CA ALA A 223 7.29 15.30 -14.79
C ALA A 223 7.50 15.46 -16.32
N SER A 224 8.14 16.56 -16.74
CA SER A 224 8.47 16.78 -18.15
C SER A 224 9.47 15.76 -18.71
N VAL A 225 10.45 15.32 -17.89
CA VAL A 225 11.47 14.35 -18.31
C VAL A 225 10.84 12.98 -18.50
N ILE A 226 10.08 12.48 -17.52
CA ILE A 226 9.47 11.14 -17.63
C ILE A 226 8.38 11.10 -18.72
N ALA A 227 7.63 12.20 -18.91
CA ALA A 227 6.66 12.32 -19.99
C ALA A 227 7.32 12.16 -21.38
N GLU A 228 8.52 12.73 -21.56
CA GLU A 228 9.26 12.62 -22.82
C GLU A 228 9.77 11.20 -23.04
N GLU A 229 10.33 10.54 -22.00
CA GLU A 229 10.77 9.14 -22.10
C GLU A 229 9.58 8.21 -22.47
N PHE A 230 8.42 8.41 -21.85
CA PHE A 230 7.22 7.64 -22.23
C PHE A 230 6.77 7.91 -23.67
N LYS A 231 6.88 9.13 -24.18
CA LYS A 231 6.57 9.41 -25.59
C LYS A 231 7.54 8.70 -26.55
N ILE A 232 8.81 8.59 -26.17
CA ILE A 232 9.84 7.94 -26.99
C ILE A 232 9.67 6.42 -26.95
N PHE A 233 9.59 5.83 -25.77
CA PHE A 233 9.64 4.38 -25.61
C PHE A 233 8.28 3.68 -25.60
N GLN A 234 7.20 4.41 -25.21
CA GLN A 234 5.85 3.86 -25.06
C GLN A 234 4.79 4.86 -25.60
N PRO A 235 4.87 5.30 -26.88
CA PRO A 235 4.02 6.36 -27.43
C PRO A 235 2.52 6.03 -27.34
N ASP A 236 2.12 4.79 -27.64
CA ASP A 236 0.73 4.37 -27.60
C ASP A 236 0.17 4.41 -26.18
N LEU A 237 0.92 3.90 -25.19
CA LEU A 237 0.53 3.96 -23.78
C LEU A 237 0.38 5.41 -23.30
N TYR A 238 1.36 6.26 -23.63
CA TYR A 238 1.35 7.67 -23.27
C TYR A 238 0.08 8.38 -23.81
N HIS A 239 -0.21 8.23 -25.09
CA HIS A 239 -1.36 8.89 -25.72
C HIS A 239 -2.70 8.35 -25.21
N ARG A 240 -2.82 7.04 -24.99
CA ARG A 240 -4.04 6.44 -24.42
C ARG A 240 -4.32 6.95 -23.02
N ILE A 241 -3.34 6.90 -22.11
CA ILE A 241 -3.53 7.41 -20.74
C ILE A 241 -3.80 8.92 -20.73
N LYS A 242 -3.11 9.70 -21.57
CA LYS A 242 -3.37 11.13 -21.69
C LYS A 242 -4.82 11.42 -22.06
N ASN A 243 -5.38 10.67 -23.03
CA ASN A 243 -6.77 10.82 -23.45
C ASN A 243 -7.75 10.40 -22.35
N LEU A 244 -7.48 9.26 -21.67
CA LEU A 244 -8.29 8.81 -20.53
C LEU A 244 -8.27 9.82 -19.38
N ALA A 245 -7.12 10.37 -19.05
CA ALA A 245 -6.98 11.39 -18.00
C ALA A 245 -7.65 12.73 -18.36
N ALA A 246 -7.84 13.05 -19.64
CA ALA A 246 -8.53 14.26 -20.08
C ALA A 246 -10.06 14.16 -19.99
N THR A 247 -10.61 12.95 -19.93
CA THR A 247 -12.06 12.73 -19.78
C THR A 247 -12.51 13.06 -18.35
N SER A 248 -13.60 13.82 -18.22
CA SER A 248 -14.25 14.05 -16.94
C SER A 248 -15.08 12.83 -16.54
N GLY A 249 -14.71 12.15 -15.47
CA GLY A 249 -15.44 10.99 -14.95
C GLY A 249 -14.55 9.84 -14.51
N ALA A 250 -15.15 8.76 -13.99
CA ALA A 250 -14.43 7.57 -13.59
C ALA A 250 -13.88 6.83 -14.82
N LEU A 251 -12.65 6.33 -14.72
CA LEU A 251 -12.04 5.51 -15.76
C LEU A 251 -12.87 4.24 -15.99
N MET A 252 -13.18 3.96 -17.26
CA MET A 252 -13.95 2.78 -17.64
C MET A 252 -13.05 1.54 -17.69
N LEU A 253 -13.55 0.42 -17.17
CA LEU A 253 -12.81 -0.84 -17.10
C LEU A 253 -12.42 -1.35 -18.52
N GLU A 254 -13.32 -1.24 -19.47
CA GLU A 254 -13.10 -1.75 -20.84
C GLU A 254 -11.96 -1.01 -21.54
N ASP A 255 -11.88 0.31 -21.39
CA ASP A 255 -10.81 1.12 -21.97
C ASP A 255 -9.46 0.84 -21.26
N TYR A 256 -9.50 0.70 -19.95
CA TYR A 256 -8.29 0.49 -19.14
C TYR A 256 -7.70 -0.92 -19.34
N LYS A 257 -8.51 -1.94 -19.57
CA LYS A 257 -8.08 -3.30 -19.91
C LYS A 257 -7.26 -3.39 -21.20
N LEU A 258 -7.43 -2.44 -22.10
CA LEU A 258 -6.68 -2.40 -23.36
C LEU A 258 -5.26 -1.86 -23.21
N LEU A 259 -4.90 -1.32 -22.04
CA LEU A 259 -3.55 -0.85 -21.76
C LEU A 259 -2.58 -2.04 -21.58
N PRO A 260 -1.33 -1.90 -22.00
CA PRO A 260 -0.31 -2.91 -21.75
C PRO A 260 -0.10 -3.08 -20.25
N ASN A 261 0.14 -4.32 -19.82
CA ASN A 261 0.52 -4.66 -18.44
C ASN A 261 2.05 -4.61 -18.33
N ILE A 262 2.61 -3.42 -18.09
CA ILE A 262 4.04 -3.16 -18.15
C ILE A 262 4.51 -2.31 -16.96
N SER A 263 5.66 -2.66 -16.36
CA SER A 263 6.28 -1.86 -15.31
C SER A 263 7.09 -0.69 -15.89
N ILE A 264 7.35 0.34 -15.08
CA ILE A 264 8.24 1.44 -15.45
C ILE A 264 9.67 0.94 -15.74
N ASP A 265 10.08 -0.13 -15.07
CA ASP A 265 11.37 -0.75 -15.23
C ASP A 265 11.59 -1.17 -16.69
N VAL A 266 10.67 -1.97 -17.22
CA VAL A 266 10.71 -2.44 -18.62
C VAL A 266 10.32 -1.34 -19.61
N ALA A 267 9.35 -0.49 -19.24
CA ALA A 267 8.84 0.55 -20.14
C ALA A 267 9.86 1.67 -20.42
N VAL A 268 10.67 2.01 -19.42
CA VAL A 268 11.59 3.16 -19.48
C VAL A 268 12.99 2.82 -18.99
N MET A 269 13.15 2.22 -17.77
CA MET A 269 14.43 2.14 -17.09
C MET A 269 15.45 1.27 -17.82
N GLU A 270 15.03 0.22 -18.51
CA GLU A 270 15.91 -0.63 -19.32
C GLU A 270 16.41 0.06 -20.60
N GLN A 271 15.83 1.20 -20.98
CA GLN A 271 16.07 1.85 -22.28
C GLN A 271 16.62 3.28 -22.15
N THR A 272 16.34 3.97 -21.02
CA THR A 272 16.70 5.38 -20.85
C THR A 272 18.20 5.58 -20.62
N LEU A 273 18.76 6.63 -21.24
CA LEU A 273 20.12 7.11 -20.97
C LEU A 273 20.19 8.15 -19.84
N LYS A 274 19.03 8.53 -19.26
CA LYS A 274 18.94 9.51 -18.16
C LYS A 274 18.90 8.83 -16.78
N GLY A 275 19.08 7.50 -16.73
CA GLY A 275 19.03 6.73 -15.49
C GLY A 275 20.19 7.03 -14.55
N ALA A 276 19.87 7.25 -13.26
CA ALA A 276 20.85 7.38 -12.19
C ALA A 276 20.46 6.47 -11.03
N VAL A 277 21.40 5.67 -10.53
CA VAL A 277 21.23 4.89 -9.30
C VAL A 277 21.90 5.61 -8.14
N LEU A 278 21.16 5.78 -7.05
CA LEU A 278 21.67 6.36 -5.81
C LEU A 278 21.90 5.22 -4.80
N PRO A 279 23.16 4.80 -4.57
CA PRO A 279 23.48 3.76 -3.61
C PRO A 279 22.95 4.12 -2.22
N SER A 280 22.23 3.20 -1.60
CA SER A 280 21.44 3.46 -0.40
C SER A 280 21.55 2.30 0.57
N ASP A 281 21.74 2.64 1.85
CA ASP A 281 21.78 1.70 2.98
C ASP A 281 20.97 2.31 4.13
N PHE A 282 19.66 2.10 4.09
CA PHE A 282 18.72 2.57 5.12
C PHE A 282 17.82 1.43 5.65
N GLY A 283 18.29 0.19 5.55
CA GLY A 283 17.56 -0.97 6.06
C GLY A 283 16.23 -1.17 5.32
N TRP A 284 16.28 -1.25 3.98
CA TRP A 284 15.12 -1.47 3.13
C TRP A 284 14.73 -2.95 3.03
N SER A 285 13.43 -3.22 3.02
CA SER A 285 12.86 -4.51 2.64
C SER A 285 11.53 -4.33 1.94
N ASP A 286 11.28 -5.16 0.92
CA ASP A 286 9.97 -5.24 0.28
C ASP A 286 8.96 -6.10 1.07
N ILE A 287 9.37 -6.77 2.14
CA ILE A 287 8.56 -7.76 2.90
C ILE A 287 7.77 -8.68 1.94
N GLY A 288 8.46 -9.32 1.01
CA GLY A 288 7.84 -10.14 -0.04
C GLY A 288 7.37 -11.52 0.42
N SER A 289 7.70 -11.93 1.65
CA SER A 289 7.37 -13.24 2.23
C SER A 289 7.40 -13.20 3.76
N TRP A 290 6.90 -14.26 4.42
CA TRP A 290 7.03 -14.44 5.87
C TRP A 290 8.51 -14.52 6.29
N LYS A 291 9.36 -15.14 5.47
CA LYS A 291 10.81 -15.18 5.72
C LYS A 291 11.42 -13.78 5.72
N SER A 292 11.12 -12.93 4.73
CA SER A 292 11.64 -11.56 4.69
C SER A 292 11.11 -10.69 5.84
N LEU A 293 9.89 -10.93 6.32
CA LEU A 293 9.37 -10.27 7.52
C LEU A 293 10.10 -10.75 8.78
N TYR A 294 10.33 -12.07 8.92
CA TYR A 294 11.13 -12.63 10.00
C TYR A 294 12.55 -12.06 10.03
N ASP A 295 13.21 -11.98 8.87
CA ASP A 295 14.57 -11.45 8.78
C ASP A 295 14.65 -9.97 9.16
N PHE A 296 13.63 -9.21 8.85
CA PHE A 296 13.54 -7.78 9.10
C PHE A 296 13.26 -7.42 10.58
N LEU A 297 12.45 -8.21 11.28
CA LEU A 297 12.02 -7.92 12.64
C LEU A 297 13.07 -8.29 13.70
N PRO A 298 13.10 -7.59 14.85
CA PRO A 298 13.95 -7.97 15.97
C PRO A 298 13.54 -9.34 16.53
N LYS A 299 14.52 -10.12 16.94
CA LYS A 299 14.35 -11.49 17.45
C LYS A 299 14.64 -11.56 18.93
N ASP A 300 13.96 -12.49 19.62
CA ASP A 300 14.27 -12.81 21.02
C ASP A 300 15.61 -13.61 21.15
N GLU A 301 15.96 -14.01 22.37
CA GLU A 301 17.18 -14.78 22.68
C GLU A 301 17.23 -16.14 21.98
N ASN A 302 16.07 -16.72 21.65
CA ASN A 302 15.91 -17.98 20.93
C ASN A 302 15.75 -17.78 19.43
N GLN A 303 16.03 -16.58 18.92
CA GLN A 303 15.85 -16.19 17.52
C GLN A 303 14.40 -16.29 17.04
N ASN A 304 13.41 -16.12 17.94
CA ASN A 304 12.00 -16.08 17.55
C ASN A 304 11.52 -14.63 17.34
N VAL A 305 10.51 -14.48 16.49
CA VAL A 305 9.67 -13.28 16.38
C VAL A 305 8.28 -13.67 16.88
N LEU A 306 7.86 -13.10 18.01
CA LEU A 306 6.59 -13.44 18.67
C LEU A 306 5.68 -12.22 18.71
N HIS A 307 4.45 -12.36 18.22
CA HIS A 307 3.45 -11.30 18.24
C HIS A 307 2.07 -11.85 18.63
N GLY A 308 1.50 -11.36 19.73
CA GLY A 308 0.23 -11.83 20.28
C GLY A 308 0.38 -12.54 21.63
N ASP A 309 -0.64 -13.28 22.04
CA ASP A 309 -0.62 -14.10 23.26
C ASP A 309 0.03 -15.46 22.96
N ILE A 310 1.34 -15.60 23.25
CA ILE A 310 2.16 -16.73 22.82
C ILE A 310 2.93 -17.30 23.99
N LEU A 311 2.81 -18.62 24.20
CA LEU A 311 3.64 -19.41 25.13
C LEU A 311 4.56 -20.32 24.33
N CYS A 312 5.88 -20.13 24.50
CA CYS A 312 6.90 -20.95 23.86
C CYS A 312 7.60 -21.87 24.88
N ASN A 313 7.77 -23.15 24.51
CA ASN A 313 8.60 -24.09 25.23
C ASN A 313 9.55 -24.77 24.23
N ASN A 314 10.86 -24.66 24.43
CA ASN A 314 11.89 -25.21 23.56
C ASN A 314 11.63 -24.94 22.07
N THR A 315 11.40 -23.66 21.74
CA THR A 315 11.03 -23.18 20.39
C THR A 315 12.06 -22.17 19.94
N HIS A 316 12.64 -22.38 18.73
CA HIS A 316 13.75 -21.63 18.20
C HIS A 316 13.55 -21.27 16.72
N ASN A 317 14.10 -20.12 16.27
CA ASN A 317 14.08 -19.68 14.87
C ASN A 317 12.67 -19.63 14.29
N CYS A 318 11.65 -19.30 15.09
CA CYS A 318 10.27 -19.33 14.67
C CYS A 318 9.68 -17.92 14.50
N PHE A 319 8.75 -17.79 13.57
CA PHE A 319 7.87 -16.63 13.46
C PHE A 319 6.47 -17.05 13.90
N VAL A 320 5.96 -16.46 14.99
CA VAL A 320 4.61 -16.76 15.48
C VAL A 320 3.82 -15.47 15.62
N MET A 321 2.71 -15.38 14.91
CA MET A 321 1.80 -14.24 14.95
C MET A 321 0.38 -14.74 15.27
N GLY A 322 -0.13 -14.38 16.46
CA GLY A 322 -1.49 -14.60 16.91
C GLY A 322 -2.34 -13.34 16.79
N HIS A 323 -3.65 -13.52 16.61
CA HIS A 323 -4.63 -12.44 16.61
C HIS A 323 -5.35 -12.30 17.96
N GLU A 324 -6.15 -13.29 18.35
CA GLU A 324 -6.94 -13.25 19.59
C GLU A 324 -6.77 -14.50 20.48
N ARG A 325 -6.29 -15.61 19.91
CA ARG A 325 -6.15 -16.87 20.63
C ARG A 325 -4.77 -17.02 21.22
N LEU A 326 -4.71 -17.69 22.39
CA LEU A 326 -3.45 -18.19 22.93
C LEU A 326 -2.84 -19.21 21.96
N ILE A 327 -1.59 -18.99 21.55
CA ILE A 327 -0.80 -19.94 20.78
C ILE A 327 0.26 -20.56 21.69
N ALA A 328 0.17 -21.86 21.94
CA ALA A 328 1.18 -22.63 22.67
C ALA A 328 2.09 -23.37 21.69
N ALA A 329 3.32 -22.92 21.54
CA ALA A 329 4.33 -23.51 20.66
C ALA A 329 5.32 -24.36 21.49
N ASN A 330 5.44 -25.64 21.15
CA ASN A 330 6.22 -26.61 21.93
C ASN A 330 7.16 -27.44 21.04
N HIS A 331 8.47 -27.37 21.30
CA HIS A 331 9.51 -28.10 20.58
C HIS A 331 9.50 -27.83 19.06
N LEU A 332 9.42 -26.55 18.66
CA LEU A 332 9.42 -26.12 17.27
C LEU A 332 10.76 -25.51 16.88
N ASN A 333 11.13 -25.68 15.62
CA ASN A 333 12.31 -25.02 15.05
C ASN A 333 12.06 -24.69 13.58
N ASN A 334 12.43 -23.47 13.17
CA ASN A 334 12.33 -22.99 11.78
C ASN A 334 10.90 -22.98 11.21
N VAL A 335 9.90 -22.60 12.03
CA VAL A 335 8.48 -22.65 11.67
C VAL A 335 7.86 -21.25 11.65
N VAL A 336 7.00 -21.01 10.67
CA VAL A 336 6.05 -19.88 10.63
C VAL A 336 4.69 -20.36 11.09
N ILE A 337 4.09 -19.68 12.06
CA ILE A 337 2.70 -19.86 12.49
C ILE A 337 2.02 -18.50 12.44
N VAL A 338 0.94 -18.40 11.68
CA VAL A 338 0.16 -17.15 11.57
C VAL A 338 -1.32 -17.46 11.74
N GLU A 339 -1.91 -16.88 12.77
CA GLU A 339 -3.33 -17.03 13.09
C GLU A 339 -4.08 -15.75 12.71
N THR A 340 -5.25 -15.94 12.09
CA THR A 340 -6.29 -14.93 11.87
C THR A 340 -7.62 -15.49 12.38
N PRO A 341 -8.70 -14.68 12.51
CA PRO A 341 -9.99 -15.17 12.99
C PRO A 341 -10.56 -16.37 12.25
N ASP A 342 -10.18 -16.56 10.99
CA ASP A 342 -10.75 -17.54 10.07
C ASP A 342 -9.74 -18.58 9.54
N SER A 343 -8.45 -18.39 9.80
CA SER A 343 -7.42 -19.24 9.18
C SER A 343 -6.18 -19.35 10.06
N ILE A 344 -5.51 -20.48 10.00
CA ILE A 344 -4.18 -20.68 10.58
C ILE A 344 -3.26 -21.18 9.46
N PHE A 345 -2.15 -20.48 9.27
CA PHE A 345 -1.08 -20.87 8.35
C PHE A 345 0.11 -21.40 9.14
N VAL A 346 0.59 -22.57 8.76
CA VAL A 346 1.80 -23.19 9.32
C VAL A 346 2.69 -23.61 8.17
N SER A 347 3.96 -23.24 8.22
CA SER A 347 4.94 -23.57 7.18
C SER A 347 6.34 -23.66 7.77
N ASP A 348 7.23 -24.36 7.07
CA ASP A 348 8.67 -24.11 7.20
C ASP A 348 8.98 -22.66 6.76
N ILE A 349 9.90 -21.99 7.47
CA ILE A 349 10.16 -20.55 7.26
C ILE A 349 10.81 -20.29 5.89
N GLU A 350 11.72 -21.16 5.45
CA GLU A 350 12.44 -21.00 4.18
C GLU A 350 11.51 -21.20 2.98
N ASN A 351 10.52 -22.12 3.12
CA ASN A 351 9.55 -22.45 2.09
C ASN A 351 8.25 -21.61 2.18
N SER A 352 8.17 -20.64 3.09
CA SER A 352 6.95 -19.84 3.32
C SER A 352 6.50 -19.02 2.11
N ARG A 353 7.36 -18.86 1.09
CA ARG A 353 7.00 -18.21 -0.19
C ARG A 353 5.98 -19.02 -1.00
N ASP A 354 5.87 -20.33 -0.76
CA ASP A 354 4.97 -21.24 -1.48
C ASP A 354 3.50 -21.08 -1.06
N VAL A 355 3.20 -20.24 -0.09
CA VAL A 355 1.83 -19.88 0.32
C VAL A 355 0.96 -19.45 -0.87
N LYS A 356 1.55 -18.99 -1.98
CA LYS A 356 0.85 -18.65 -3.21
C LYS A 356 0.09 -19.86 -3.80
N SER A 357 0.63 -21.07 -3.68
CA SER A 357 -0.03 -22.31 -4.13
C SER A 357 -1.29 -22.62 -3.31
N ILE A 358 -1.24 -22.35 -2.00
CA ILE A 358 -2.40 -22.47 -1.10
C ILE A 358 -3.49 -21.48 -1.51
N VAL A 359 -3.15 -20.24 -1.77
CA VAL A 359 -4.08 -19.21 -2.25
C VAL A 359 -4.73 -19.63 -3.57
N THR A 360 -3.96 -20.20 -4.51
CA THR A 360 -4.49 -20.72 -5.77
C THR A 360 -5.49 -21.85 -5.52
N THR A 361 -5.16 -22.80 -4.65
CA THR A 361 -6.06 -23.90 -4.28
C THR A 361 -7.35 -23.40 -3.62
N LEU A 362 -7.28 -22.38 -2.76
CA LEU A 362 -8.47 -21.75 -2.16
C LEU A 362 -9.38 -21.14 -3.24
N LYS A 363 -8.80 -20.46 -4.24
CA LYS A 363 -9.55 -19.92 -5.40
C LYS A 363 -10.24 -21.00 -6.21
N GLU A 364 -9.53 -22.08 -6.55
CA GLU A 364 -10.05 -23.21 -7.30
C GLU A 364 -11.19 -23.93 -6.57
N LYS A 365 -11.14 -23.97 -5.24
CA LYS A 365 -12.19 -24.55 -4.38
C LYS A 365 -13.32 -23.58 -4.06
N GLY A 366 -13.31 -22.37 -4.59
CA GLY A 366 -14.34 -21.35 -4.32
C GLY A 366 -14.40 -20.92 -2.85
N ARG A 367 -13.31 -21.09 -2.09
CA ARG A 367 -13.22 -20.65 -0.68
C ARG A 367 -13.06 -19.13 -0.64
N TRP A 368 -13.71 -18.46 0.32
CA TRP A 368 -13.68 -17.00 0.43
C TRP A 368 -12.45 -16.46 1.19
N GLU A 369 -11.73 -17.30 1.92
CA GLU A 369 -10.59 -16.95 2.77
C GLU A 369 -9.37 -16.42 2.00
N TYR A 370 -9.32 -16.56 0.69
CA TYR A 370 -8.30 -15.88 -0.11
C TYR A 370 -8.66 -14.42 -0.41
N GLN A 371 -9.96 -14.11 -0.43
CA GLN A 371 -10.48 -12.86 -0.95
C GLN A 371 -10.61 -11.79 0.14
N GLN A 372 -11.18 -12.13 1.30
CA GLN A 372 -11.48 -11.19 2.36
C GLN A 372 -11.36 -11.82 3.76
N HIS A 373 -11.27 -10.98 4.79
CA HIS A 373 -11.36 -11.40 6.18
C HIS A 373 -12.82 -11.57 6.62
N THR A 374 -13.03 -12.15 7.80
CA THR A 374 -14.35 -12.21 8.45
C THR A 374 -14.97 -10.84 8.63
N THR A 375 -14.14 -9.79 8.78
CA THR A 375 -14.59 -8.40 8.84
C THR A 375 -14.41 -7.72 7.49
N ALA A 376 -15.51 -7.24 6.93
CA ALA A 376 -15.54 -6.44 5.70
C ALA A 376 -15.84 -4.99 6.05
N SER A 377 -15.03 -4.09 5.53
CA SER A 377 -15.28 -2.66 5.63
C SER A 377 -16.35 -2.19 4.64
N LYS A 378 -17.21 -1.27 5.11
CA LYS A 378 -18.32 -0.70 4.34
C LYS A 378 -18.29 0.83 4.43
N PRO A 379 -18.88 1.59 3.49
CA PRO A 379 -18.91 3.05 3.57
C PRO A 379 -19.44 3.59 4.91
N TRP A 380 -20.38 2.87 5.51
CA TRP A 380 -21.02 3.21 6.77
C TRP A 380 -20.32 2.67 8.03
N GLY A 381 -19.30 1.79 7.90
CA GLY A 381 -18.68 1.17 9.05
C GLY A 381 -18.01 -0.16 8.75
N SER A 382 -18.30 -1.21 9.53
CA SER A 382 -17.80 -2.56 9.28
C SER A 382 -18.85 -3.62 9.54
N LEU A 383 -18.74 -4.75 8.84
CA LEU A 383 -19.57 -5.95 9.01
C LEU A 383 -18.64 -7.14 9.27
N THR A 384 -18.74 -7.73 10.45
CA THR A 384 -17.99 -8.94 10.84
C THR A 384 -18.91 -10.15 10.83
N SER A 385 -18.62 -11.16 10.04
CA SER A 385 -19.28 -12.46 10.13
C SER A 385 -18.77 -13.18 11.39
N LEU A 386 -19.65 -13.43 12.35
CA LEU A 386 -19.32 -14.13 13.60
C LEU A 386 -19.54 -15.63 13.46
N GLU A 387 -20.68 -16.03 12.85
CA GLU A 387 -21.01 -17.42 12.59
C GLU A 387 -21.89 -17.52 11.34
N THR A 388 -21.68 -18.56 10.55
CA THR A 388 -22.51 -18.90 9.39
C THR A 388 -22.79 -20.40 9.40
N LYS A 389 -24.07 -20.77 9.38
CA LYS A 389 -24.59 -22.15 9.27
C LYS A 389 -25.62 -22.20 8.15
N ASP A 390 -26.09 -23.42 7.82
CA ASP A 390 -27.03 -23.64 6.72
C ASP A 390 -28.33 -22.84 6.84
N HIS A 391 -28.82 -22.62 8.09
CA HIS A 391 -30.12 -21.98 8.35
C HIS A 391 -30.02 -20.60 8.97
N TYR A 392 -28.81 -20.12 9.35
CA TYR A 392 -28.65 -18.81 9.93
C TYR A 392 -27.26 -18.23 9.75
N ARG A 393 -27.18 -16.91 9.86
CA ARG A 393 -25.92 -16.14 9.96
C ARG A 393 -26.01 -15.14 11.10
N VAL A 394 -24.94 -15.06 11.90
CA VAL A 394 -24.75 -14.03 12.92
C VAL A 394 -23.64 -13.08 12.47
N SER A 395 -23.91 -11.80 12.50
CA SER A 395 -22.94 -10.78 12.11
C SER A 395 -22.92 -9.62 13.12
N ARG A 396 -21.75 -9.06 13.36
CA ARG A 396 -21.59 -7.79 14.09
C ARG A 396 -21.47 -6.66 13.09
N MET A 397 -22.27 -5.62 13.27
CA MET A 397 -22.21 -4.38 12.51
C MET A 397 -21.71 -3.27 13.42
N ILE A 398 -20.74 -2.48 12.96
CA ILE A 398 -20.30 -1.25 13.61
C ILE A 398 -20.60 -0.11 12.66
N VAL A 399 -21.57 0.75 13.03
CA VAL A 399 -21.94 1.93 12.24
C VAL A 399 -21.20 3.14 12.82
N TYR A 400 -20.40 3.81 11.98
CA TYR A 400 -19.60 4.95 12.42
C TYR A 400 -20.45 6.18 12.70
N PRO A 401 -19.96 7.13 13.52
CA PRO A 401 -20.62 8.42 13.75
C PRO A 401 -20.98 9.14 12.44
N GLY A 402 -22.20 9.67 12.38
CA GLY A 402 -22.72 10.37 11.19
C GLY A 402 -22.95 9.48 9.97
N SER A 403 -22.97 8.16 10.14
CA SER A 403 -23.18 7.22 9.04
C SER A 403 -24.56 6.56 9.10
N THR A 404 -25.04 6.15 7.92
CA THR A 404 -26.34 5.51 7.74
C THR A 404 -26.16 4.16 7.05
N VAL A 405 -26.83 3.12 7.54
CA VAL A 405 -26.88 1.80 6.91
C VAL A 405 -28.31 1.40 6.57
N THR A 406 -28.52 0.89 5.37
CA THR A 406 -29.79 0.29 4.98
C THR A 406 -29.69 -1.23 5.10
N VAL A 407 -30.52 -1.83 5.92
CA VAL A 407 -30.67 -3.28 6.07
C VAL A 407 -31.96 -3.72 5.38
N LYS A 408 -31.85 -4.70 4.47
CA LYS A 408 -32.97 -5.28 3.72
C LYS A 408 -33.01 -6.79 3.99
N THR A 409 -34.20 -7.37 3.93
CA THR A 409 -34.44 -8.81 3.92
C THR A 409 -34.84 -9.28 2.52
N GLU A 410 -34.36 -10.43 2.11
CA GLU A 410 -34.85 -11.12 0.91
C GLU A 410 -36.18 -11.83 1.21
N PRO A 411 -36.93 -12.32 0.19
CA PRO A 411 -38.24 -12.94 0.39
C PRO A 411 -38.27 -14.18 1.29
N SER A 412 -37.13 -14.85 1.49
CA SER A 412 -37.00 -16.04 2.38
C SER A 412 -36.18 -15.73 3.63
N GLU A 413 -35.94 -14.47 3.96
CA GLU A 413 -35.08 -14.07 5.08
C GLU A 413 -35.87 -13.36 6.17
N PHE A 414 -35.53 -13.70 7.41
CA PHE A 414 -35.88 -12.94 8.60
C PHE A 414 -34.66 -12.36 9.24
N LYS A 415 -34.68 -11.12 9.68
CA LYS A 415 -33.56 -10.51 10.40
C LYS A 415 -33.96 -9.95 11.74
N THR A 416 -33.19 -10.27 12.77
CA THR A 416 -33.25 -9.65 14.08
C THR A 416 -31.97 -8.83 14.27
N ILE A 417 -32.12 -7.55 14.60
CA ILE A 417 -31.01 -6.63 14.87
C ILE A 417 -31.11 -6.25 16.35
N VAL A 418 -30.07 -6.59 17.11
CA VAL A 418 -29.93 -6.26 18.53
C VAL A 418 -28.95 -5.10 18.68
N ILE A 419 -29.33 -4.06 19.38
CA ILE A 419 -28.47 -2.96 19.72
C ILE A 419 -27.60 -3.37 20.90
N VAL A 420 -26.27 -3.48 20.69
CA VAL A 420 -25.32 -3.88 21.72
C VAL A 420 -24.79 -2.65 22.48
N SER A 421 -24.46 -1.58 21.74
CA SER A 421 -23.94 -0.35 22.33
C SER A 421 -24.30 0.84 21.45
N GLY A 422 -24.61 1.97 22.07
CA GLY A 422 -25.02 3.21 21.41
C GLY A 422 -26.53 3.38 21.36
N LEU A 423 -26.99 4.37 20.60
CA LEU A 423 -28.38 4.72 20.34
C LEU A 423 -28.60 4.68 18.82
N ALA A 424 -29.49 3.81 18.36
CA ALA A 424 -29.84 3.69 16.95
C ALA A 424 -31.10 4.50 16.62
N SER A 425 -31.04 5.34 15.59
CA SER A 425 -32.21 6.00 15.00
C SER A 425 -32.66 5.15 13.80
N ALA A 426 -33.82 4.50 13.86
CA ALA A 426 -34.32 3.57 12.86
C ALA A 426 -35.56 4.09 12.14
N ILE A 427 -35.54 4.15 10.81
CA ILE A 427 -36.64 4.51 9.93
C ILE A 427 -37.16 3.23 9.27
N VAL A 428 -38.34 2.75 9.71
CA VAL A 428 -38.90 1.44 9.33
C VAL A 428 -39.73 1.52 8.03
N ALA A 429 -40.24 2.71 7.68
CA ALA A 429 -40.96 2.94 6.43
C ALA A 429 -40.59 4.32 5.86
N PRO A 430 -40.54 4.48 4.53
CA PRO A 430 -40.28 5.77 3.92
C PRO A 430 -41.22 6.87 4.43
N GLY A 431 -40.64 7.97 4.97
CA GLY A 431 -41.39 9.10 5.49
C GLY A 431 -41.96 8.93 6.91
N SER A 432 -41.74 7.79 7.57
CA SER A 432 -42.10 7.63 9.00
C SER A 432 -41.08 8.35 9.89
N PRO A 433 -41.50 8.85 11.06
CA PRO A 433 -40.54 9.41 12.02
C PRO A 433 -39.60 8.32 12.53
N PRO A 434 -38.33 8.66 12.83
CA PRO A 434 -37.38 7.71 13.36
C PRO A 434 -37.77 7.19 14.72
N ILE A 435 -37.56 5.90 14.95
CA ILE A 435 -37.77 5.24 16.24
C ILE A 435 -36.38 5.04 16.86
N LEU A 436 -36.24 5.43 18.12
CA LEU A 436 -34.97 5.30 18.86
C LEU A 436 -34.93 3.95 19.59
N PHE A 437 -33.82 3.21 19.34
CA PHE A 437 -33.53 1.95 20.02
C PHE A 437 -32.25 2.10 20.84
N LYS A 438 -32.32 1.71 22.12
CA LYS A 438 -31.20 1.72 23.07
C LYS A 438 -30.53 0.34 23.15
N ALA A 439 -29.35 0.29 23.76
CA ALA A 439 -28.66 -0.98 24.06
C ALA A 439 -29.62 -1.96 24.79
N GLY A 440 -29.62 -3.21 24.39
CA GLY A 440 -30.49 -4.30 24.84
C GLY A 440 -31.83 -4.40 24.12
N GLN A 441 -32.22 -3.43 23.30
CA GLN A 441 -33.43 -3.50 22.48
C GLN A 441 -33.15 -4.17 21.13
N SER A 442 -34.18 -4.70 20.50
CA SER A 442 -34.09 -5.36 19.20
C SER A 442 -35.16 -4.86 18.23
N LEU A 443 -34.83 -4.98 16.96
CA LEU A 443 -35.67 -4.70 15.80
C LEU A 443 -35.83 -5.99 15.01
N HIS A 444 -37.03 -6.32 14.57
CA HIS A 444 -37.32 -7.50 13.77
C HIS A 444 -37.79 -7.08 12.39
N LEU A 445 -37.24 -7.70 11.35
CA LEU A 445 -37.57 -7.50 9.96
C LEU A 445 -38.15 -8.81 9.39
N ALA A 446 -39.39 -8.74 8.89
CA ALA A 446 -40.00 -9.81 8.13
C ALA A 446 -39.40 -9.90 6.69
N PRO A 447 -39.72 -10.96 5.93
CA PRO A 447 -39.36 -11.06 4.54
C PRO A 447 -39.75 -9.82 3.71
N SER A 448 -38.80 -9.35 2.87
CA SER A 448 -38.97 -8.17 2.02
C SER A 448 -39.07 -6.82 2.75
N ASP A 449 -38.79 -6.80 4.07
CA ASP A 449 -38.72 -5.56 4.84
C ASP A 449 -37.42 -4.80 4.60
N GLN A 450 -37.46 -3.52 4.93
CA GLN A 450 -36.30 -2.65 4.90
C GLN A 450 -36.29 -1.71 6.09
N VAL A 451 -35.14 -1.46 6.69
CA VAL A 451 -34.91 -0.43 7.69
C VAL A 451 -33.69 0.39 7.35
N VAL A 452 -33.77 1.68 7.61
CA VAL A 452 -32.61 2.59 7.56
C VAL A 452 -32.21 2.86 9.00
N ILE A 453 -30.96 2.59 9.36
CA ILE A 453 -30.38 2.81 10.69
C ILE A 453 -29.35 3.90 10.60
N GLU A 454 -29.53 4.97 11.37
CA GLU A 454 -28.64 6.13 11.43
C GLU A 454 -27.92 6.17 12.78
N ASN A 455 -26.64 6.52 12.75
CA ASN A 455 -25.86 6.77 13.95
C ASN A 455 -25.55 8.27 14.07
N ASP A 456 -26.41 9.00 14.73
CA ASP A 456 -26.26 10.44 14.97
C ASP A 456 -25.38 10.75 16.20
N ASN A 457 -24.80 9.72 16.84
CA ASN A 457 -23.94 9.89 18.01
C ASN A 457 -22.49 10.14 17.63
N ASN A 458 -21.72 10.66 18.59
CA ASN A 458 -20.27 10.88 18.44
C ASN A 458 -19.43 9.59 18.66
N ALA A 459 -20.06 8.46 18.98
CA ALA A 459 -19.43 7.17 19.20
C ALA A 459 -19.97 6.11 18.22
N PRO A 460 -19.22 5.06 17.91
CA PRO A 460 -19.68 3.97 17.07
C PRO A 460 -20.92 3.27 17.67
N LEU A 461 -21.90 2.98 16.82
CA LEU A 461 -23.05 2.16 17.14
C LEU A 461 -22.72 0.70 16.84
N VAL A 462 -22.87 -0.18 17.83
CA VAL A 462 -22.60 -1.62 17.69
C VAL A 462 -23.90 -2.41 17.70
N LEU A 463 -24.08 -3.21 16.64
CA LEU A 463 -25.27 -4.02 16.41
C LEU A 463 -24.88 -5.48 16.20
N ILE A 464 -25.71 -6.42 16.66
CA ILE A 464 -25.66 -7.83 16.24
C ILE A 464 -26.87 -8.09 15.34
N GLN A 465 -26.61 -8.57 14.15
CA GLN A 465 -27.61 -9.03 13.20
C GLN A 465 -27.66 -10.55 13.19
N ILE A 466 -28.82 -11.12 13.43
CA ILE A 466 -29.09 -12.54 13.24
C ILE A 466 -30.01 -12.63 12.02
N MET A 467 -29.62 -13.41 11.04
CA MET A 467 -30.36 -13.65 9.81
C MET A 467 -30.70 -15.13 9.75
N ASN A 468 -31.97 -15.46 9.61
CA ASN A 468 -32.48 -16.81 9.43
C ASN A 468 -32.96 -16.98 7.99
N TYR A 469 -32.74 -18.18 7.43
CA TYR A 469 -33.23 -18.59 6.11
C TYR A 469 -34.32 -19.65 6.30
N GLU A 470 -35.43 -19.52 5.58
CA GLU A 470 -36.45 -20.57 5.43
C GLU A 470 -36.07 -21.60 4.36
#